data_9b3684832929a31e73a5954ec8860908
#
_entry.id   9b3684832929a31e73a5954ec8860908
#
_cell.length_a   1.000
_cell.length_b   1.000
_cell.length_c   1.000
_cell.angle_alpha   90.00
_cell.angle_beta   90.00
_cell.angle_gamma   90.00
#
_symmetry.space_group_name_H-M   'P 1'
#
loop_
_entity.id
_entity.type
_entity.pdbx_description
1 polymer ?
#
loop_
_entity_poly.entity_id
_entity_poly.type
_entity_poly.pdbx_seq_one_letter_code
_entity_poly.pdbx_strand_id
1 'polypeptide(L)'
;MIDDFAKDCLHEELNDSRAALVWKLDGLCEYDIRRPLTVTGTNLLGLVKHRATGEARYLGEVFGRPFPEPLPRWQDADGSDHWVTAAETREQIVDFYRRACAHADATIRELPLDAPGHVPWWPRPHVKLFGVLVHVLQDTTRHAGHADILREGLDGRTGVLAEQERPADTAARAAHRAVVEQTALAAIGAVPERR
;
A
#
# COMPACT_ATOMS: atom_id res chain seq x y z
N MET A 1 -9.86 15.31 -23.57
CA MET A 1 -11.20 14.65 -23.45
C MET A 1 -11.39 14.13 -22.02
N ILE A 2 -12.57 13.64 -21.66
CA ILE A 2 -12.81 13.14 -20.29
C ILE A 2 -11.87 11.96 -19.94
N ASP A 3 -11.51 11.15 -20.91
CA ASP A 3 -10.61 9.99 -20.71
C ASP A 3 -9.18 10.39 -20.32
N ASP A 4 -8.64 11.47 -20.91
CA ASP A 4 -7.30 11.96 -20.54
C ASP A 4 -7.34 12.54 -19.14
N PHE A 5 -8.34 13.36 -18.82
CA PHE A 5 -8.54 13.90 -17.48
C PHE A 5 -8.69 12.78 -16.43
N ALA A 6 -9.51 11.76 -16.71
CA ALA A 6 -9.72 10.65 -15.78
C ALA A 6 -8.42 9.84 -15.57
N LYS A 7 -7.62 9.65 -16.63
CA LYS A 7 -6.34 8.96 -16.55
C LYS A 7 -5.34 9.73 -15.70
N ASP A 8 -5.24 11.04 -15.91
CA ASP A 8 -4.34 11.91 -15.15
C ASP A 8 -4.72 11.93 -13.66
N CYS A 9 -6.01 12.12 -13.34
CA CYS A 9 -6.49 12.06 -11.96
C CYS A 9 -6.16 10.73 -11.26
N LEU A 10 -6.45 9.59 -11.91
CA LEU A 10 -6.18 8.27 -11.34
C LEU A 10 -4.67 8.04 -11.15
N HIS A 11 -3.85 8.56 -12.05
CA HIS A 11 -2.40 8.44 -11.97
C HIS A 11 -1.82 9.32 -10.86
N GLU A 12 -2.33 10.55 -10.70
CA GLU A 12 -1.94 11.44 -9.59
C GLU A 12 -2.28 10.83 -8.24
N GLU A 13 -3.52 10.36 -8.03
CA GLU A 13 -3.95 9.70 -6.80
C GLU A 13 -3.14 8.42 -6.50
N LEU A 14 -2.76 7.67 -7.54
CA LEU A 14 -1.89 6.52 -7.39
C LEU A 14 -0.49 6.93 -6.92
N ASN A 15 0.07 8.01 -7.47
CA ASN A 15 1.38 8.52 -7.07
C ASN A 15 1.38 9.02 -5.63
N ASP A 16 0.32 9.68 -5.19
CA ASP A 16 0.16 10.10 -3.78
C ASP A 16 0.10 8.89 -2.85
N SER A 17 -0.66 7.85 -3.21
CA SER A 17 -0.74 6.61 -2.44
C SER A 17 0.59 5.87 -2.39
N ARG A 18 1.39 5.89 -3.47
CA ARG A 18 2.74 5.32 -3.54
C ARG A 18 3.72 6.08 -2.63
N ALA A 19 3.68 7.41 -2.66
CA ALA A 19 4.49 8.27 -1.80
C ALA A 19 4.11 8.06 -0.33
N ALA A 20 2.81 7.99 -0.03
CA ALA A 20 2.28 7.72 1.30
C ALA A 20 2.84 6.41 1.89
N LEU A 21 2.96 5.36 1.10
CA LEU A 21 3.49 4.08 1.55
C LEU A 21 4.98 4.14 1.87
N VAL A 22 5.78 4.76 0.99
CA VAL A 22 7.26 4.73 1.12
C VAL A 22 7.76 5.57 2.29
N TRP A 23 7.22 6.77 2.51
CA TRP A 23 7.71 7.62 3.59
C TRP A 23 7.48 7.04 4.99
N LYS A 24 6.59 6.04 5.14
CA LYS A 24 6.38 5.33 6.41
C LYS A 24 7.61 4.54 6.87
N LEU A 25 8.61 4.38 6.00
CA LEU A 25 9.89 3.77 6.37
C LEU A 25 10.88 4.79 6.96
N ASP A 26 10.67 6.10 6.74
CA ASP A 26 11.65 7.13 7.04
C ASP A 26 11.93 7.26 8.53
N GLY A 27 13.22 7.26 8.90
CA GLY A 27 13.70 7.41 10.28
C GLY A 27 13.52 6.18 11.16
N LEU A 28 12.90 5.10 10.68
CA LEU A 28 12.79 3.83 11.42
C LEU A 28 14.05 2.97 11.23
N CYS A 29 14.40 2.19 12.26
CA CYS A 29 15.50 1.22 12.18
C CYS A 29 15.11 -0.03 11.38
N GLU A 30 16.11 -0.84 11.00
CA GLU A 30 15.88 -2.07 10.21
C GLU A 30 14.97 -3.08 10.92
N TYR A 31 15.08 -3.18 12.23
CA TYR A 31 14.22 -4.09 13.01
C TYR A 31 12.75 -3.66 12.94
N ASP A 32 12.46 -2.38 13.13
CA ASP A 32 11.07 -1.89 13.18
C ASP A 32 10.34 -1.98 11.85
N ILE A 33 11.02 -1.78 10.72
CA ILE A 33 10.38 -1.91 9.42
C ILE A 33 10.15 -3.36 8.98
N ARG A 34 10.81 -4.35 9.63
CA ARG A 34 10.80 -5.76 9.23
C ARG A 34 10.07 -6.69 10.19
N ARG A 35 10.04 -6.35 11.50
CA ARG A 35 9.41 -7.20 12.51
C ARG A 35 7.90 -7.32 12.27
N PRO A 36 7.26 -8.44 12.66
CA PRO A 36 5.81 -8.57 12.58
C PRO A 36 5.15 -7.54 13.51
N LEU A 37 4.25 -6.73 12.96
CA LEU A 37 3.50 -5.70 13.67
C LEU A 37 2.03 -6.08 13.88
N THR A 38 1.61 -7.19 13.27
CA THR A 38 0.27 -7.77 13.42
C THR A 38 0.38 -9.27 13.69
N VAL A 39 -0.72 -9.90 14.11
CA VAL A 39 -0.79 -11.35 14.33
C VAL A 39 -0.48 -12.14 13.04
N THR A 40 -0.80 -11.58 11.88
CA THR A 40 -0.55 -12.20 10.57
C THR A 40 0.86 -11.91 10.02
N GLY A 41 1.69 -11.15 10.74
CA GLY A 41 3.08 -10.86 10.36
C GLY A 41 3.26 -9.64 9.46
N THR A 42 2.22 -8.85 9.21
CA THR A 42 2.34 -7.63 8.40
C THR A 42 3.41 -6.70 8.95
N ASN A 43 4.26 -6.18 8.08
CA ASN A 43 5.34 -5.25 8.40
C ASN A 43 5.51 -4.22 7.28
N LEU A 44 6.14 -3.09 7.58
CA LEU A 44 6.21 -1.95 6.66
C LEU A 44 6.99 -2.25 5.38
N LEU A 45 8.17 -2.88 5.50
CA LEU A 45 9.00 -3.16 4.33
C LEU A 45 8.40 -4.26 3.44
N GLY A 46 7.71 -5.23 4.04
CA GLY A 46 6.95 -6.26 3.33
C GLY A 46 5.81 -5.67 2.51
N LEU A 47 5.10 -4.66 3.03
CA LEU A 47 4.07 -3.95 2.27
C LEU A 47 4.64 -3.27 1.03
N VAL A 48 5.80 -2.64 1.13
CA VAL A 48 6.47 -2.00 -0.02
C VAL A 48 6.87 -3.05 -1.07
N LYS A 49 7.46 -4.19 -0.65
CA LYS A 49 7.81 -5.29 -1.55
C LYS A 49 6.59 -5.87 -2.26
N HIS A 50 5.52 -6.12 -1.51
CA HIS A 50 4.26 -6.61 -2.07
C HIS A 50 3.69 -5.65 -3.12
N ARG A 51 3.68 -4.34 -2.84
CA ARG A 51 3.19 -3.36 -3.81
C ARG A 51 4.09 -3.24 -5.03
N ALA A 52 5.42 -3.37 -4.89
CA ALA A 52 6.34 -3.43 -6.03
C ALA A 52 5.96 -4.57 -7.01
N THR A 53 5.73 -5.76 -6.46
CA THR A 53 5.29 -6.92 -7.24
C THR A 53 3.92 -6.67 -7.90
N GLY A 54 2.98 -6.04 -7.17
CA GLY A 54 1.67 -5.66 -7.69
C GLY A 54 1.73 -4.69 -8.87
N GLU A 55 2.51 -3.63 -8.75
CA GLU A 55 2.73 -2.66 -9.83
C GLU A 55 3.26 -3.33 -11.10
N ALA A 56 4.34 -4.11 -10.97
CA ALA A 56 4.99 -4.76 -12.09
C ALA A 56 4.07 -5.78 -12.81
N ARG A 57 3.22 -6.48 -12.07
CA ARG A 57 2.30 -7.47 -12.67
C ARG A 57 1.06 -6.82 -13.27
N TYR A 58 0.34 -6.03 -12.49
CA TYR A 58 -0.94 -5.48 -12.93
C TYR A 58 -0.79 -4.43 -14.02
N LEU A 59 0.20 -3.54 -13.89
CA LEU A 59 0.44 -2.47 -14.88
C LEU A 59 1.58 -2.81 -15.85
N GLY A 60 2.08 -4.04 -15.81
CA GLY A 60 3.09 -4.58 -16.74
C GLY A 60 2.60 -5.84 -17.43
N GLU A 61 2.76 -7.01 -16.80
CA GLU A 61 2.48 -8.32 -17.41
C GLU A 61 1.06 -8.42 -18.00
N VAL A 62 0.06 -7.88 -17.31
CA VAL A 62 -1.36 -7.87 -17.74
C VAL A 62 -1.55 -7.21 -19.11
N PHE A 63 -0.70 -6.26 -19.47
CA PHE A 63 -0.74 -5.54 -20.75
C PHE A 63 0.35 -5.98 -21.74
N GLY A 64 0.94 -7.16 -21.55
CA GLY A 64 1.99 -7.68 -22.42
C GLY A 64 3.31 -6.90 -22.32
N ARG A 65 3.53 -6.21 -21.22
CA ARG A 65 4.72 -5.41 -20.91
C ARG A 65 5.41 -5.98 -19.67
N PRO A 66 6.01 -7.17 -19.73
CA PRO A 66 6.59 -7.82 -18.55
C PRO A 66 7.72 -6.97 -17.96
N PHE A 67 7.80 -6.97 -16.63
CA PHE A 67 8.90 -6.33 -15.93
C PHE A 67 10.23 -7.02 -16.32
N PRO A 68 11.34 -6.27 -16.54
CA PRO A 68 12.57 -6.83 -17.12
C PRO A 68 13.34 -7.76 -16.19
N GLU A 69 12.98 -7.80 -14.91
CA GLU A 69 13.62 -8.63 -13.90
C GLU A 69 12.67 -9.70 -13.37
N PRO A 70 13.19 -10.84 -12.84
CA PRO A 70 12.36 -11.85 -12.20
C PRO A 70 11.57 -11.25 -11.03
N LEU A 71 10.26 -11.49 -11.01
CA LEU A 71 9.40 -11.06 -9.91
C LEU A 71 9.27 -12.17 -8.85
N PRO A 72 9.09 -11.81 -7.56
CA PRO A 72 8.64 -12.74 -6.53
C PRO A 72 7.39 -13.48 -7.00
N ARG A 73 7.30 -14.77 -6.71
CA ARG A 73 6.07 -15.51 -7.04
C ARG A 73 4.91 -14.95 -6.26
N TRP A 74 3.81 -14.73 -6.94
CA TRP A 74 2.57 -14.30 -6.31
C TRP A 74 1.84 -15.51 -5.74
N GLN A 75 1.39 -15.39 -4.50
CA GLN A 75 0.61 -16.43 -3.83
C GLN A 75 1.38 -17.74 -3.53
N ASP A 76 2.69 -17.69 -3.40
CA ASP A 76 3.39 -18.81 -2.78
C ASP A 76 2.81 -19.01 -1.37
N ALA A 77 2.63 -20.26 -0.98
CA ALA A 77 2.04 -20.64 0.30
C ALA A 77 2.81 -20.07 1.52
N ASP A 78 4.04 -19.62 1.29
CA ASP A 78 4.92 -18.99 2.30
C ASP A 78 4.76 -17.47 2.40
N GLY A 79 3.93 -16.84 1.54
CA GLY A 79 3.72 -15.39 1.53
C GLY A 79 4.99 -14.59 1.25
N SER A 80 5.91 -15.13 0.44
CA SER A 80 7.25 -14.54 0.19
C SER A 80 7.24 -13.15 -0.41
N ASP A 81 6.12 -12.70 -0.96
CA ASP A 81 5.91 -11.34 -1.45
C ASP A 81 5.53 -10.34 -0.34
N HIS A 82 5.16 -10.82 0.86
CA HIS A 82 4.72 -9.99 2.00
C HIS A 82 5.78 -9.80 3.09
N TRP A 83 6.97 -10.37 2.94
CA TRP A 83 8.06 -10.19 3.88
C TRP A 83 9.41 -10.13 3.19
N VAL A 84 10.42 -9.65 3.89
CA VAL A 84 11.75 -9.38 3.35
C VAL A 84 12.76 -10.26 4.07
N THR A 85 13.57 -11.01 3.32
CA THR A 85 14.62 -11.86 3.85
C THR A 85 15.77 -11.02 4.45
N ALA A 86 16.62 -11.65 5.25
CA ALA A 86 17.82 -10.97 5.79
C ALA A 86 18.83 -10.56 4.70
N ALA A 87 18.79 -11.20 3.54
CA ALA A 87 19.67 -10.89 2.40
C ALA A 87 19.19 -9.70 1.55
N GLU A 88 17.90 -9.35 1.64
CA GLU A 88 17.33 -8.22 0.91
C GLU A 88 17.46 -6.94 1.74
N THR A 89 18.11 -5.90 1.23
CA THR A 89 18.26 -4.63 1.94
C THR A 89 17.04 -3.72 1.75
N ARG A 90 16.87 -2.74 2.65
CA ARG A 90 15.86 -1.67 2.50
C ARG A 90 16.00 -0.96 1.15
N GLU A 91 17.23 -0.60 0.80
CA GLU A 91 17.54 0.11 -0.42
C GLU A 91 17.16 -0.70 -1.65
N GLN A 92 17.43 -2.01 -1.66
CA GLN A 92 17.03 -2.90 -2.76
C GLN A 92 15.51 -2.98 -2.92
N ILE A 93 14.76 -3.07 -1.82
CA ILE A 93 13.29 -3.13 -1.86
C ILE A 93 12.68 -1.81 -2.31
N VAL A 94 13.16 -0.68 -1.78
CA VAL A 94 12.67 0.64 -2.18
C VAL A 94 13.03 0.96 -3.63
N ASP A 95 14.23 0.57 -4.08
CA ASP A 95 14.65 0.73 -5.48
C ASP A 95 13.82 -0.16 -6.42
N PHE A 96 13.58 -1.41 -6.06
CA PHE A 96 12.67 -2.29 -6.81
C PHE A 96 11.27 -1.65 -6.94
N TYR A 97 10.73 -1.11 -5.84
CA TYR A 97 9.43 -0.43 -5.87
C TYR A 97 9.43 0.77 -6.83
N ARG A 98 10.46 1.62 -6.76
CA ARG A 98 10.57 2.77 -7.66
C ARG A 98 10.65 2.37 -9.13
N ARG A 99 11.43 1.33 -9.45
CA ARG A 99 11.52 0.81 -10.82
C ARG A 99 10.21 0.20 -11.29
N ALA A 100 9.51 -0.54 -10.43
CA ALA A 100 8.19 -1.10 -10.74
C ALA A 100 7.16 0.01 -11.00
N CYS A 101 7.14 1.07 -10.18
CA CYS A 101 6.29 2.24 -10.41
C CYS A 101 6.63 2.94 -11.73
N ALA A 102 7.91 3.18 -12.02
CA ALA A 102 8.32 3.81 -13.29
C ALA A 102 7.91 2.97 -14.52
N HIS A 103 7.99 1.64 -14.43
CA HIS A 103 7.53 0.72 -15.46
C HIS A 103 6.01 0.78 -15.64
N ALA A 104 5.24 0.80 -14.53
CA ALA A 104 3.80 0.98 -14.51
C ALA A 104 3.38 2.33 -15.12
N ASP A 105 4.09 3.40 -14.79
CA ASP A 105 3.86 4.75 -15.34
C ASP A 105 4.03 4.81 -16.85
N ALA A 106 5.01 4.09 -17.40
CA ALA A 106 5.16 3.99 -18.84
C ALA A 106 3.92 3.33 -19.48
N THR A 107 3.39 2.28 -18.88
CA THR A 107 2.15 1.64 -19.34
C THR A 107 0.95 2.58 -19.27
N ILE A 108 0.78 3.30 -18.14
CA ILE A 108 -0.31 4.26 -17.95
C ILE A 108 -0.25 5.39 -19.00
N ARG A 109 0.95 5.94 -19.24
CA ARG A 109 1.12 7.03 -20.21
C ARG A 109 0.87 6.60 -21.65
N GLU A 110 1.36 5.44 -22.04
CA GLU A 110 1.38 5.00 -23.43
C GLU A 110 0.08 4.35 -23.89
N LEU A 111 -0.69 3.74 -22.99
CA LEU A 111 -1.90 3.03 -23.35
C LEU A 111 -3.16 3.86 -23.07
N PRO A 112 -4.21 3.76 -23.92
CA PRO A 112 -5.51 4.37 -23.63
C PRO A 112 -6.23 3.61 -22.51
N LEU A 113 -7.17 4.27 -21.82
CA LEU A 113 -7.92 3.66 -20.70
C LEU A 113 -8.72 2.42 -21.10
N ASP A 114 -9.09 2.28 -22.36
CA ASP A 114 -9.81 1.13 -22.90
C ASP A 114 -8.87 0.02 -23.45
N ALA A 115 -7.55 0.19 -23.34
CA ALA A 115 -6.59 -0.83 -23.77
C ALA A 115 -6.92 -2.19 -23.13
N PRO A 116 -6.98 -3.27 -23.94
CA PRO A 116 -7.30 -4.60 -23.42
C PRO A 116 -6.11 -5.19 -22.63
N GLY A 117 -6.45 -5.89 -21.55
CA GLY A 117 -5.50 -6.63 -20.73
C GLY A 117 -6.06 -7.99 -20.34
N HIS A 118 -5.20 -8.84 -19.74
CA HIS A 118 -5.59 -10.17 -19.29
C HIS A 118 -5.01 -10.47 -17.92
N VAL A 119 -5.91 -10.67 -16.92
CA VAL A 119 -5.55 -11.06 -15.54
C VAL A 119 -5.97 -12.52 -15.31
N PRO A 120 -5.07 -13.50 -15.52
CA PRO A 120 -5.45 -14.90 -15.59
C PRO A 120 -6.01 -15.47 -14.27
N TRP A 121 -5.73 -14.85 -13.14
CA TRP A 121 -6.21 -15.28 -11.81
C TRP A 121 -7.53 -14.59 -11.37
N TRP A 122 -8.11 -13.73 -12.21
CA TRP A 122 -9.42 -13.15 -11.90
C TRP A 122 -10.56 -13.97 -12.49
N PRO A 123 -11.74 -14.02 -11.83
CA PRO A 123 -12.93 -14.69 -12.38
C PRO A 123 -13.37 -14.14 -13.74
N ARG A 124 -13.08 -12.87 -14.01
CA ARG A 124 -13.29 -12.21 -15.29
C ARG A 124 -11.93 -11.71 -15.81
N PRO A 125 -11.18 -12.56 -16.52
CA PRO A 125 -9.78 -12.28 -16.82
C PRO A 125 -9.56 -11.21 -17.88
N HIS A 126 -10.53 -10.98 -18.77
CA HIS A 126 -10.44 -9.93 -19.80
C HIS A 126 -10.82 -8.59 -19.19
N VAL A 127 -9.87 -7.67 -19.17
CA VAL A 127 -9.97 -6.38 -18.50
C VAL A 127 -9.61 -5.25 -19.44
N LYS A 128 -9.81 -4.01 -18.97
CA LYS A 128 -9.30 -2.78 -19.59
C LYS A 128 -8.39 -2.05 -18.61
N LEU A 129 -7.47 -1.24 -19.13
CA LEU A 129 -6.53 -0.46 -18.31
C LEU A 129 -7.25 0.34 -17.22
N PHE A 130 -8.37 0.99 -17.53
CA PHE A 130 -9.18 1.70 -16.54
C PHE A 130 -9.50 0.86 -15.30
N GLY A 131 -10.02 -0.36 -15.51
CA GLY A 131 -10.39 -1.24 -14.40
C GLY A 131 -9.20 -1.72 -13.59
N VAL A 132 -8.07 -1.99 -14.24
CA VAL A 132 -6.82 -2.39 -13.56
C VAL A 132 -6.22 -1.22 -12.80
N LEU A 133 -6.23 -0.01 -13.37
CA LEU A 133 -5.71 1.19 -12.72
C LEU A 133 -6.52 1.53 -11.45
N VAL A 134 -7.86 1.46 -11.53
CA VAL A 134 -8.74 1.61 -10.35
C VAL A 134 -8.44 0.54 -9.29
N HIS A 135 -8.23 -0.71 -9.70
CA HIS A 135 -7.88 -1.80 -8.77
C HIS A 135 -6.54 -1.56 -8.08
N VAL A 136 -5.51 -1.18 -8.84
CA VAL A 136 -4.16 -0.90 -8.30
C VAL A 136 -4.19 0.30 -7.36
N LEU A 137 -4.90 1.38 -7.72
CA LEU A 137 -5.10 2.53 -6.85
C LEU A 137 -5.77 2.13 -5.53
N GLN A 138 -6.89 1.40 -5.60
CA GLN A 138 -7.63 0.94 -4.41
C GLN A 138 -6.74 0.07 -3.51
N ASP A 139 -5.98 -0.83 -4.09
CA ASP A 139 -5.12 -1.75 -3.36
C ASP A 139 -3.92 -1.03 -2.72
N THR A 140 -3.28 -0.10 -3.46
CA THR A 140 -2.19 0.72 -2.94
C THR A 140 -2.65 1.61 -1.79
N THR A 141 -3.80 2.28 -1.94
CA THR A 141 -4.40 3.12 -0.89
C THR A 141 -4.73 2.30 0.37
N ARG A 142 -5.24 1.08 0.21
CA ARG A 142 -5.50 0.17 1.34
C ARG A 142 -4.22 -0.16 2.09
N HIS A 143 -3.15 -0.52 1.37
CA HIS A 143 -1.85 -0.83 1.98
C HIS A 143 -1.16 0.39 2.59
N ALA A 144 -1.33 1.58 2.01
CA ALA A 144 -0.89 2.83 2.63
C ALA A 144 -1.60 3.07 3.96
N GLY A 145 -2.93 2.87 4.03
CA GLY A 145 -3.69 2.94 5.29
C GLY A 145 -3.26 1.90 6.33
N HIS A 146 -2.88 0.68 5.92
CA HIS A 146 -2.26 -0.30 6.83
C HIS A 146 -0.94 0.24 7.38
N ALA A 147 -0.09 0.80 6.52
CA ALA A 147 1.19 1.38 6.93
C ALA A 147 1.01 2.59 7.85
N ASP A 148 -0.04 3.39 7.68
CA ASP A 148 -0.38 4.52 8.57
C ASP A 148 -0.56 4.04 10.01
N ILE A 149 -1.41 3.04 10.21
CA ILE A 149 -1.71 2.49 11.55
C ILE A 149 -0.47 1.81 12.16
N LEU A 150 0.31 1.07 11.35
CA LEU A 150 1.53 0.45 11.82
C LEU A 150 2.58 1.50 12.23
N ARG A 151 2.72 2.57 11.45
CA ARG A 151 3.64 3.67 11.75
C ARG A 151 3.25 4.41 13.02
N GLU A 152 1.98 4.76 13.17
CA GLU A 152 1.48 5.39 14.38
C GLU A 152 1.73 4.53 15.61
N GLY A 153 1.55 3.21 15.49
CA GLY A 153 1.83 2.25 16.58
C GLY A 153 3.30 2.14 16.96
N LEU A 154 4.24 2.44 16.04
CA LEU A 154 5.68 2.35 16.28
C LEU A 154 6.25 3.59 16.99
N ASP A 155 5.95 4.77 16.48
CA ASP A 155 6.58 6.02 16.95
C ASP A 155 5.61 7.19 17.12
N GLY A 156 4.32 6.96 16.90
CA GLY A 156 3.28 7.97 17.04
C GLY A 156 3.22 9.00 15.90
N ARG A 157 4.01 8.85 14.85
CA ARG A 157 3.99 9.79 13.71
C ARG A 157 2.79 9.49 12.83
N THR A 158 2.12 10.54 12.39
CA THR A 158 0.93 10.47 11.53
C THR A 158 1.04 11.46 10.38
N GLY A 159 0.24 11.30 9.35
CA GLY A 159 0.19 12.10 8.13
C GLY A 159 0.08 11.20 6.90
N VAL A 160 -0.65 11.63 5.88
CA VAL A 160 -0.77 10.86 4.62
C VAL A 160 0.54 10.96 3.83
N LEU A 161 1.02 12.18 3.60
CA LEU A 161 2.28 12.46 2.90
C LEU A 161 3.34 12.98 3.87
N ALA A 162 4.60 12.93 3.49
CA ALA A 162 5.73 13.39 4.30
C ALA A 162 5.59 14.86 4.72
N GLU A 163 5.10 15.71 3.84
CA GLU A 163 4.88 17.14 4.09
C GLU A 163 3.74 17.40 5.09
N GLN A 164 2.86 16.43 5.26
CA GLN A 164 1.72 16.48 6.18
C GLN A 164 2.03 15.78 7.52
N GLU A 165 3.28 15.36 7.69
CA GLU A 165 3.71 14.71 8.91
C GLU A 165 3.37 15.55 10.15
N ARG A 166 2.77 14.90 11.14
CA ARG A 166 2.47 15.51 12.44
C ARG A 166 3.26 14.80 13.52
N PRO A 167 4.14 15.51 14.22
CA PRO A 167 4.82 14.97 15.39
C PRO A 167 3.83 14.55 16.46
N ALA A 168 4.23 13.58 17.26
CA ALA A 168 3.40 13.10 18.37
C ALA A 168 3.28 14.18 19.44
N ASP A 169 2.17 14.91 19.48
CA ASP A 169 1.74 15.60 20.70
C ASP A 169 1.18 14.55 21.66
N THR A 170 2.07 14.00 22.48
CA THR A 170 1.75 12.87 23.37
C THR A 170 0.71 13.21 24.42
N ALA A 171 0.65 14.44 24.90
CA ALA A 171 -0.30 14.86 25.95
C ALA A 171 -1.72 15.03 25.38
N ALA A 172 -1.87 15.77 24.29
CA ALA A 172 -3.16 15.96 23.64
C ALA A 172 -3.73 14.64 23.11
N ARG A 173 -2.89 13.76 22.56
CA ARG A 173 -3.32 12.43 22.10
C ARG A 173 -3.71 11.51 23.25
N ALA A 174 -2.99 11.54 24.36
CA ALA A 174 -3.36 10.76 25.55
C ALA A 174 -4.72 11.21 26.10
N ALA A 175 -4.96 12.51 26.17
CA ALA A 175 -6.26 13.06 26.60
C ALA A 175 -7.38 12.63 25.63
N HIS A 176 -7.17 12.74 24.33
CA HIS A 176 -8.16 12.29 23.34
C HIS A 176 -8.43 10.78 23.44
N ARG A 177 -7.40 9.94 23.55
CA ARG A 177 -7.55 8.49 23.76
C ARG A 177 -8.38 8.18 25.01
N ALA A 178 -8.14 8.89 26.12
CA ALA A 178 -8.90 8.70 27.36
C ALA A 178 -10.40 9.00 27.16
N VAL A 179 -10.73 10.06 26.40
CA VAL A 179 -12.12 10.38 26.06
C VAL A 179 -12.76 9.27 25.22
N VAL A 180 -12.05 8.78 24.19
CA VAL A 180 -12.55 7.68 23.32
C VAL A 180 -12.78 6.41 24.14
N GLU A 181 -11.83 6.05 25.02
CA GLU A 181 -11.94 4.87 25.92
C GLU A 181 -13.13 4.98 26.87
N GLN A 182 -13.27 6.13 27.55
CA GLN A 182 -14.43 6.39 28.47
C GLN A 182 -15.75 6.28 27.71
N THR A 183 -15.83 6.80 26.51
CA THR A 183 -17.04 6.71 25.68
C THR A 183 -17.36 5.27 25.31
N ALA A 184 -16.34 4.48 24.96
CA ALA A 184 -16.53 3.06 24.65
C ALA A 184 -17.01 2.26 25.88
N LEU A 185 -16.42 2.50 27.06
CA LEU A 185 -16.85 1.87 28.31
C LEU A 185 -18.27 2.25 28.70
N ALA A 186 -18.66 3.51 28.53
CA ALA A 186 -20.02 3.95 28.78
C ALA A 186 -21.06 3.28 27.90
N ALA A 187 -20.69 2.99 26.63
CA ALA A 187 -21.55 2.29 25.68
C ALA A 187 -21.82 0.83 26.10
N ILE A 188 -20.86 0.14 26.74
CA ILE A 188 -21.05 -1.22 27.26
C ILE A 188 -22.10 -1.24 28.37
N GLY A 189 -22.05 -0.27 29.30
CA GLY A 189 -23.02 -0.15 30.37
C GLY A 189 -24.43 0.27 29.93
N ALA A 190 -24.55 0.82 28.72
CA ALA A 190 -25.84 1.27 28.17
C ALA A 190 -26.54 0.17 27.30
N VAL A 191 -25.87 -0.93 26.96
CA VAL A 191 -26.48 -2.04 26.22
C VAL A 191 -27.23 -2.95 27.19
N PRO A 192 -28.57 -3.10 27.08
CA PRO A 192 -29.30 -4.07 27.90
C PRO A 192 -28.77 -5.48 27.62
N GLU A 193 -28.49 -6.26 28.67
CA GLU A 193 -28.20 -7.66 28.54
C GLU A 193 -29.31 -8.33 27.72
N ARG A 194 -29.00 -8.84 26.55
CA ARG A 194 -29.92 -9.66 25.78
C ARG A 194 -30.15 -10.96 26.57
N ARG A 195 -31.34 -11.06 27.18
CA ARG A 195 -31.83 -12.31 27.76
C ARG A 195 -32.12 -13.35 26.67
#